data_1c3c5a017c04997faf4ea4971f40f23c
#
_entry.id   1c3c5a017c04997faf4ea4971f40f23c
#
_cell.length_a   1.000
_cell.length_b   1.000
_cell.length_c   1.000
_cell.angle_alpha   90.00
_cell.angle_beta   90.00
_cell.angle_gamma   90.00
#
_symmetry.space_group_name_H-M   'P 1'
#
loop_
_entity.id
_entity.type
_entity.pdbx_description
1 polymer ?
#
loop_
_entity_poly.entity_id
_entity_poly.type
_entity_poly.pdbx_seq_one_letter_code
_entity_poly.pdbx_strand_id
1 'polypeptide(L)'
;MSAVLNKIQEMDQGEGVIVLVDLFGGSPYNAAASCLKHAHIECVAGMNFPMILGILENRERVSLEDLPEIGKQSGIAGIINVRKKIASLC
;
A
#
# COMPACT_ATOMS: atom_id res chain seq x y z
N MET A 1 -9.16 -12.69 12.43
CA MET A 1 -8.55 -11.40 12.79
C MET A 1 -7.25 -11.58 13.55
N SER A 2 -7.26 -12.34 14.64
CA SER A 2 -6.02 -12.58 15.38
C SER A 2 -4.94 -13.25 14.55
N ALA A 3 -5.31 -14.14 13.60
CA ALA A 3 -4.33 -14.79 12.73
C ALA A 3 -3.62 -13.79 11.81
N VAL A 4 -4.35 -12.80 11.27
CA VAL A 4 -3.75 -11.77 10.43
C VAL A 4 -2.80 -10.90 11.25
N LEU A 5 -3.26 -10.45 12.41
CA LEU A 5 -2.43 -9.63 13.29
C LEU A 5 -1.16 -10.37 13.72
N ASN A 6 -1.28 -11.64 14.10
CA ASN A 6 -0.13 -12.44 14.49
C ASN A 6 0.89 -12.54 13.37
N LYS A 7 0.42 -12.76 12.12
CA LYS A 7 1.31 -12.83 10.96
C LYS A 7 2.03 -11.51 10.73
N ILE A 8 1.32 -10.40 10.85
CA ILE A 8 1.91 -9.07 10.70
C ILE A 8 2.98 -8.87 11.76
N GLN A 9 2.69 -9.22 13.01
CA GLN A 9 3.64 -9.05 14.10
C GLN A 9 4.88 -9.93 13.92
N GLU A 10 4.73 -11.14 13.36
CA GLU A 10 5.86 -11.99 13.03
C GLU A 10 6.78 -11.39 11.99
N MET A 11 6.20 -10.67 11.01
CA MET A 11 6.95 -10.06 9.93
C MET A 11 7.59 -8.73 10.34
N ASP A 12 7.08 -8.11 11.39
CA ASP A 12 7.56 -6.81 11.85
C ASP A 12 8.92 -6.97 12.56
N GLN A 13 9.91 -6.30 12.03
CA GLN A 13 11.27 -6.30 12.59
C GLN A 13 11.56 -5.01 13.35
N GLY A 14 10.53 -4.35 13.87
CA GLY A 14 10.65 -3.12 14.64
C GLY A 14 10.40 -1.85 13.85
N GLU A 15 10.25 -1.94 12.55
CA GLU A 15 10.03 -0.79 11.67
C GLU A 15 8.58 -0.65 11.23
N GLY A 16 7.73 -1.61 11.62
CA GLY A 16 6.33 -1.62 11.26
C GLY A 16 6.05 -2.38 9.97
N VAL A 17 4.79 -2.42 9.59
CA VAL A 17 4.33 -3.17 8.42
C VAL A 17 3.34 -2.31 7.64
N ILE A 18 3.49 -2.28 6.33
CA ILE A 18 2.47 -1.72 5.44
C ILE A 18 1.74 -2.86 4.75
N VAL A 19 0.42 -2.81 4.77
CA VAL A 19 -0.44 -3.84 4.18
C VAL A 19 -1.11 -3.26 2.94
N LEU A 20 -1.01 -3.96 1.83
CA LEU A 20 -1.64 -3.55 0.58
C LEU A 20 -2.79 -4.50 0.25
N VAL A 21 -3.95 -3.94 -0.05
CA VAL A 21 -5.12 -4.72 -0.45
C VAL A 21 -5.63 -4.19 -1.79
N ASP A 22 -6.28 -5.06 -2.55
CA ASP A 22 -6.71 -4.72 -3.90
C ASP A 22 -8.06 -4.01 -3.94
N LEU A 23 -8.88 -4.16 -2.91
CA LEU A 23 -10.25 -3.64 -2.94
C LEU A 23 -10.64 -3.07 -1.59
N PHE A 24 -11.15 -1.84 -1.59
CA PHE A 24 -11.71 -1.23 -0.40
C PHE A 24 -13.04 -1.93 -0.06
N GLY A 25 -13.18 -2.36 1.19
CA GLY A 25 -14.40 -2.98 1.67
C GLY A 25 -14.47 -4.50 1.55
N GLY A 26 -13.47 -5.15 0.95
CA GLY A 26 -13.44 -6.61 0.89
C GLY A 26 -12.96 -7.24 2.19
N SER A 27 -13.01 -8.58 2.27
CA SER A 27 -12.55 -9.30 3.46
C SER A 27 -11.08 -9.00 3.81
N PRO A 28 -10.14 -8.96 2.86
CA PRO A 28 -8.78 -8.57 3.18
C PRO A 28 -8.69 -7.15 3.75
N TYR A 29 -9.48 -6.22 3.21
CA TYR A 29 -9.54 -4.86 3.74
C TYR A 29 -10.04 -4.87 5.18
N ASN A 30 -11.14 -5.60 5.46
CA ASN A 30 -11.70 -5.64 6.81
C ASN A 30 -10.70 -6.20 7.81
N ALA A 31 -9.97 -7.24 7.43
CA ALA A 31 -8.94 -7.82 8.29
C ALA A 31 -7.81 -6.83 8.57
N ALA A 32 -7.32 -6.15 7.53
CA ALA A 32 -6.27 -5.16 7.68
C ALA A 32 -6.73 -3.95 8.49
N ALA A 33 -7.94 -3.44 8.19
CA ALA A 33 -8.47 -2.25 8.86
C ALA A 33 -8.58 -2.43 10.37
N SER A 34 -8.94 -3.62 10.83
CA SER A 34 -9.04 -3.87 12.27
C SER A 34 -7.66 -3.92 12.94
N CYS A 35 -6.60 -4.09 12.19
CA CYS A 35 -5.24 -4.07 12.71
C CYS A 35 -4.67 -2.65 12.82
N LEU A 36 -5.32 -1.64 12.24
CA LEU A 36 -4.82 -0.25 12.27
C LEU A 36 -4.82 0.37 13.66
N LYS A 37 -5.49 -0.25 14.62
CA LYS A 37 -5.45 0.18 16.00
C LYS A 37 -4.08 -0.06 16.65
N HIS A 38 -3.28 -0.91 16.03
CA HIS A 38 -1.97 -1.25 16.57
C HIS A 38 -0.92 -0.35 15.93
N ALA A 39 0.08 0.04 16.73
CA ALA A 39 1.14 0.90 16.26
C ALA A 39 1.94 0.22 15.15
N HIS A 40 2.50 1.03 14.25
CA HIS A 40 3.37 0.56 13.18
C HIS A 40 2.69 -0.29 12.11
N ILE A 41 1.37 -0.11 11.94
CA ILE A 41 0.64 -0.77 10.86
C ILE A 41 -0.07 0.28 10.02
N GLU A 42 0.21 0.28 8.72
CA GLU A 42 -0.46 1.14 7.74
C GLU A 42 -1.11 0.25 6.67
N CYS A 43 -2.12 0.78 6.01
CA CYS A 43 -2.86 0.01 5.01
C CYS A 43 -3.26 0.90 3.84
N VAL A 44 -3.09 0.39 2.62
CA VAL A 44 -3.53 1.08 1.40
C VAL A 44 -4.39 0.12 0.59
N ALA A 45 -5.57 0.58 0.19
CA ALA A 45 -6.47 -0.19 -0.67
C ALA A 45 -6.33 0.26 -2.12
N GLY A 46 -6.72 -0.61 -3.04
CA GLY A 46 -6.65 -0.33 -4.47
C GLY A 46 -5.26 -0.55 -5.06
N MET A 47 -4.50 -1.49 -4.51
CA MET A 47 -3.13 -1.72 -4.96
C MET A 47 -3.06 -2.08 -6.43
N ASN A 48 -1.99 -1.62 -7.06
CA ASN A 48 -1.59 -2.02 -8.41
C ASN A 48 -0.08 -2.11 -8.45
N PHE A 49 0.46 -2.58 -9.57
CA PHE A 49 1.90 -2.79 -9.67
C PHE A 49 2.72 -1.51 -9.47
N PRO A 50 2.35 -0.37 -10.10
CA PRO A 50 3.08 0.88 -9.85
C PRO A 50 3.12 1.30 -8.39
N MET A 51 2.04 1.05 -7.63
CA MET A 51 2.02 1.31 -6.19
C MET A 51 3.07 0.48 -5.46
N ILE A 52 3.12 -0.82 -5.77
CA ILE A 52 4.08 -1.73 -5.15
C ILE A 52 5.51 -1.25 -5.42
N LEU A 53 5.81 -0.90 -6.67
CA LEU A 53 7.13 -0.39 -7.04
C LEU A 53 7.47 0.89 -6.29
N GLY A 54 6.53 1.82 -6.20
CA GLY A 54 6.76 3.09 -5.50
C GLY A 54 7.08 2.88 -4.03
N ILE A 55 6.36 1.97 -3.38
CA ILE A 55 6.61 1.64 -1.97
C ILE A 55 7.98 0.99 -1.81
N LEU A 56 8.31 0.00 -2.65
CA LEU A 56 9.59 -0.68 -2.55
C LEU A 56 10.77 0.28 -2.78
N GLU A 57 10.63 1.24 -3.68
CA GLU A 57 11.68 2.21 -3.96
C GLU A 57 11.91 3.20 -2.81
N ASN A 58 10.89 3.43 -1.99
CA ASN A 58 10.93 4.49 -0.98
C ASN A 58 10.95 3.98 0.47
N ARG A 59 10.72 2.69 0.69
CA ARG A 59 10.55 2.16 2.04
C ARG A 59 11.75 2.37 2.96
N GLU A 60 12.94 2.55 2.41
CA GLU A 60 14.14 2.80 3.20
C GLU A 60 14.50 4.28 3.30
N ARG A 61 13.74 5.14 2.58
CA ARG A 61 14.04 6.57 2.50
C ARG A 61 13.09 7.43 3.32
N VAL A 62 11.90 6.91 3.61
CA VAL A 62 10.86 7.65 4.33
C VAL A 62 10.32 6.80 5.46
N SER A 63 9.63 7.45 6.39
CA SER A 63 9.01 6.74 7.51
C SER A 63 7.80 5.93 7.04
N LEU A 64 7.39 4.98 7.88
CA LEU A 64 6.20 4.18 7.60
C LEU A 64 4.96 5.04 7.40
N GLU A 65 4.84 6.11 8.18
CA GLU A 65 3.69 7.01 8.11
C GLU A 65 3.58 7.72 6.77
N ASP A 66 4.69 7.91 6.06
CA ASP A 66 4.71 8.60 4.76
C ASP A 66 4.52 7.64 3.59
N LEU A 67 4.78 6.35 3.77
CA LEU A 67 4.68 5.37 2.69
C LEU A 67 3.29 5.24 2.07
N PRO A 68 2.20 5.25 2.85
CA PRO A 68 0.87 5.12 2.24
C PRO A 68 0.56 6.18 1.20
N GLU A 69 0.91 7.42 1.46
CA GLU A 69 0.66 8.50 0.50
C GLU A 69 1.54 8.36 -0.73
N ILE A 70 2.80 7.96 -0.56
CA ILE A 70 3.70 7.69 -1.68
C ILE A 70 3.13 6.55 -2.55
N GLY A 71 2.68 5.47 -1.92
CA GLY A 71 2.07 4.36 -2.63
C GLY A 71 0.83 4.77 -3.41
N LYS A 72 -0.03 5.55 -2.78
CA LYS A 72 -1.24 6.06 -3.41
C LYS A 72 -0.90 6.91 -4.65
N GLN A 73 0.03 7.84 -4.53
CA GLN A 73 0.43 8.69 -5.65
C GLN A 73 1.06 7.88 -6.78
N SER A 74 1.92 6.93 -6.46
CA SER A 74 2.54 6.05 -7.45
C SER A 74 1.49 5.21 -8.18
N GLY A 75 0.52 4.68 -7.43
CA GLY A 75 -0.56 3.88 -7.99
C GLY A 75 -1.43 4.69 -8.96
N ILE A 76 -1.80 5.90 -8.56
CA ILE A 76 -2.60 6.79 -9.41
C ILE A 76 -1.82 7.15 -10.67
N ALA A 77 -0.55 7.50 -10.53
CA ALA A 77 0.29 7.88 -11.67
C ALA A 77 0.48 6.74 -12.67
N GLY A 78 0.36 5.49 -12.21
CA GLY A 78 0.48 4.33 -13.07
C GLY A 78 -0.79 3.98 -13.84
N ILE A 79 -1.92 4.64 -13.55
CA ILE A 79 -3.17 4.40 -14.26
C ILE A 79 -3.20 5.35 -15.46
N ILE A 80 -3.05 4.79 -16.65
CA ILE A 80 -2.82 5.59 -17.85
C ILE A 80 -3.83 5.19 -18.94
N ASN A 81 -4.49 6.19 -19.51
CA ASN A 81 -5.24 6.00 -20.74
C ASN A 81 -4.22 6.06 -21.91
N VAL A 82 -3.86 4.89 -22.40
CA VAL A 82 -2.74 4.77 -23.35
C VAL A 82 -2.96 5.58 -24.62
N ARG A 83 -4.19 5.54 -25.18
CA ARG A 83 -4.47 6.30 -26.41
C ARG A 83 -4.24 7.79 -26.20
N LYS A 84 -4.76 8.33 -25.11
CA LYS A 84 -4.58 9.76 -24.81
C LYS A 84 -3.13 10.11 -24.53
N LYS A 85 -2.42 9.22 -23.86
CA LYS A 85 -1.01 9.45 -23.54
C LYS A 85 -0.17 9.52 -24.81
N ILE A 86 -0.38 8.59 -25.73
CA ILE A 86 0.33 8.56 -27.01
C ILE A 86 0.00 9.81 -27.83
N ALA A 87 -1.28 10.18 -27.88
CA ALA A 87 -1.69 11.37 -28.63
C ALA A 87 -1.02 12.64 -28.11
N SER A 88 -0.83 12.75 -26.79
CA SER A 88 -0.17 13.92 -26.21
C SER A 88 1.33 13.97 -26.46
N LEU A 89 1.94 12.83 -26.81
CA LEU A 89 3.38 12.77 -27.11
C LEU A 89 3.68 13.06 -28.59
N CYS A 90 2.66 12.99 -29.42
CA CYS A 90 2.78 13.30 -30.85
C CYS A 90 2.30 14.74 -31.10
#